data_6e88bf13890b22dfdc6242c8451f85a1
#
_entry.id   6e88bf13890b22dfdc6242c8451f85a1
#
_cell.length_a   1.000
_cell.length_b   1.000
_cell.length_c   1.000
_cell.angle_alpha   90.00
_cell.angle_beta   90.00
_cell.angle_gamma   90.00
#
_symmetry.space_group_name_H-M   'P 1'
#
loop_
_entity.id
_entity.type
_entity.pdbx_description
1 polymer ?
#
loop_
_entity_poly.entity_id
_entity_poly.type
_entity_poly.pdbx_seq_one_letter_code
_entity_poly.pdbx_strand_id
1 'polypeptide(L)'
;MKKSGGRYTRYKVSYSWEGDCEMGENKMPHIQLPENLRIRYAVLPGDPARAERAAGYLKDAKLLTFNREYKSYSGFWNGVPVLVMSTGMGGPSMAIAVEELQKIGVEAAVRIGSCGALQPEVRVGDLVMVEAAVRDEGTSLGYAPLSYPAVADHRLLTACEESAKEAGCRFHIGIARSHDCLYRDDNPVIYEEWAKKGVLASDMETAALFVVGRIRGMRTASILNVVAACKGNVAENIGRYVDGETLTAQGEEYEILTAFAALTRQ
;
A
#
# COMPACT_ATOMS: atom_id res chain seq x y z
N MET A 1 -3.70 26.75 -25.27
CA MET A 1 -3.26 25.33 -25.13
C MET A 1 -4.27 24.61 -24.27
N LYS A 2 -5.03 23.67 -24.82
CA LYS A 2 -6.07 22.92 -24.10
C LYS A 2 -5.40 21.81 -23.28
N LYS A 3 -5.56 21.82 -21.95
CA LYS A 3 -5.18 20.71 -21.06
C LYS A 3 -6.14 19.54 -21.36
N SER A 4 -5.65 18.49 -21.99
CA SER A 4 -6.35 17.23 -22.09
C SER A 4 -6.25 16.53 -20.72
N GLY A 5 -7.30 16.59 -19.92
CA GLY A 5 -7.44 15.75 -18.75
C GLY A 5 -7.54 14.30 -19.22
N GLY A 6 -6.46 13.54 -19.07
CA GLY A 6 -6.46 12.12 -19.37
C GLY A 6 -7.38 11.40 -18.38
N ARG A 7 -8.52 10.93 -18.86
CA ARG A 7 -9.36 10.00 -18.12
C ARG A 7 -8.73 8.61 -18.22
N TYR A 8 -8.29 8.05 -17.13
CA TYR A 8 -7.88 6.64 -17.08
C TYR A 8 -9.12 5.76 -17.28
N THR A 9 -9.01 4.79 -18.18
CA THR A 9 -10.10 3.87 -18.49
C THR A 9 -10.05 2.69 -17.53
N ARG A 10 -11.14 2.42 -16.81
CA ARG A 10 -11.27 1.19 -16.03
C ARG A 10 -11.56 0.01 -16.98
N TYR A 11 -10.80 -1.07 -16.82
CA TYR A 11 -11.03 -2.32 -17.54
C TYR A 11 -11.94 -3.25 -16.75
N LYS A 12 -12.81 -4.01 -17.44
CA LYS A 12 -13.57 -5.09 -16.80
C LYS A 12 -12.61 -6.24 -16.46
N VAL A 13 -12.57 -6.64 -15.19
CA VAL A 13 -11.84 -7.85 -14.77
C VAL A 13 -12.59 -9.07 -15.32
N SER A 14 -11.93 -9.91 -16.11
CA SER A 14 -12.53 -11.13 -16.61
C SER A 14 -12.35 -12.27 -15.59
N TYR A 15 -13.42 -12.95 -15.25
CA TYR A 15 -13.45 -14.10 -14.35
C TYR A 15 -13.46 -15.42 -15.15
N SER A 16 -12.67 -15.56 -16.20
CA SER A 16 -12.60 -16.82 -16.93
C SER A 16 -11.47 -17.70 -16.35
N TRP A 17 -11.85 -18.77 -15.69
CA TRP A 17 -11.00 -19.89 -15.28
C TRP A 17 -10.79 -20.85 -16.46
N GLU A 18 -10.33 -20.39 -17.60
CA GLU A 18 -9.93 -21.26 -18.71
C GLU A 18 -8.54 -20.83 -19.18
N GLY A 19 -7.57 -21.41 -18.54
CA GLY A 19 -6.18 -21.36 -18.93
C GLY A 19 -5.44 -22.32 -18.01
N ASP A 20 -5.18 -23.55 -18.50
CA ASP A 20 -4.25 -24.49 -17.92
C ASP A 20 -2.89 -23.82 -17.76
N CYS A 21 -2.71 -23.06 -16.66
CA CYS A 21 -1.40 -22.89 -16.11
C CYS A 21 -1.08 -24.25 -15.50
N GLU A 22 -0.29 -25.07 -16.17
CA GLU A 22 0.40 -26.20 -15.54
C GLU A 22 1.17 -25.61 -14.38
N MET A 23 0.51 -25.63 -13.22
CA MET A 23 1.02 -25.07 -12.00
C MET A 23 2.08 -26.02 -11.48
N GLY A 24 3.35 -25.65 -11.66
CA GLY A 24 4.43 -26.30 -10.97
C GLY A 24 4.07 -26.47 -9.50
N GLU A 25 4.37 -27.63 -8.94
CA GLU A 25 3.90 -28.13 -7.65
C GLU A 25 4.26 -27.23 -6.44
N ASN A 26 5.10 -26.19 -6.61
CA ASN A 26 5.60 -25.31 -5.53
C ASN A 26 4.90 -23.96 -5.55
N LYS A 27 3.92 -23.79 -4.66
CA LYS A 27 3.29 -22.49 -4.33
C LYS A 27 3.74 -22.00 -2.97
N MET A 28 3.80 -20.69 -2.82
CA MET A 28 4.02 -20.08 -1.52
C MET A 28 2.91 -20.45 -0.53
N PRO A 29 3.24 -20.78 0.74
CA PRO A 29 2.28 -21.33 1.69
C PRO A 29 1.07 -20.44 1.97
N HIS A 30 1.25 -19.11 2.05
CA HIS A 30 0.19 -18.18 2.43
C HIS A 30 -0.39 -17.44 1.23
N ILE A 31 0.44 -16.81 0.40
CA ILE A 31 -0.04 -16.05 -0.77
C ILE A 31 -0.50 -16.96 -1.91
N GLN A 32 -0.17 -18.27 -1.88
CA GLN A 32 -0.56 -19.29 -2.86
C GLN A 32 -0.19 -18.95 -4.31
N LEU A 33 0.80 -18.08 -4.50
CA LEU A 33 1.36 -17.77 -5.81
C LEU A 33 2.49 -18.75 -6.15
N PRO A 34 2.66 -19.10 -7.44
CA PRO A 34 3.72 -20.01 -7.87
C PRO A 34 5.10 -19.35 -7.79
N GLU A 35 6.13 -20.12 -7.47
CA GLU A 35 7.51 -19.66 -7.35
C GLU A 35 8.06 -19.00 -8.64
N ASN A 36 7.53 -19.38 -9.78
CA ASN A 36 7.98 -18.92 -11.10
C ASN A 36 7.11 -17.81 -11.71
N LEU A 37 6.36 -17.05 -10.92
CA LEU A 37 5.44 -16.00 -11.37
C LEU A 37 6.12 -14.91 -12.22
N ARG A 38 7.42 -14.59 -11.97
CA ARG A 38 8.25 -13.65 -12.74
C ARG A 38 7.69 -12.23 -12.88
N ILE A 39 6.91 -11.76 -11.90
CA ILE A 39 6.44 -10.38 -11.84
C ILE A 39 7.29 -9.65 -10.80
N ARG A 40 7.98 -8.58 -11.24
CA ARG A 40 8.98 -7.85 -10.43
C ARG A 40 8.38 -6.75 -9.56
N TYR A 41 7.17 -6.29 -9.87
CA TYR A 41 6.55 -5.11 -9.27
C TYR A 41 5.21 -5.47 -8.62
N ALA A 42 5.00 -5.01 -7.38
CA ALA A 42 3.76 -5.28 -6.66
C ALA A 42 3.15 -4.01 -6.05
N VAL A 43 1.82 -3.88 -6.15
CA VAL A 43 1.02 -2.90 -5.41
C VAL A 43 0.29 -3.64 -4.30
N LEU A 44 0.45 -3.17 -3.06
CA LEU A 44 0.05 -3.87 -1.84
C LEU A 44 -1.00 -3.07 -1.04
N PRO A 45 -2.29 -3.17 -1.36
CA PRO A 45 -3.37 -2.73 -0.48
C PRO A 45 -3.52 -3.63 0.75
N GLY A 46 -4.08 -3.12 1.84
CA GLY A 46 -4.49 -3.97 2.98
C GLY A 46 -5.76 -4.77 2.66
N ASP A 47 -6.76 -4.11 2.08
CA ASP A 47 -8.10 -4.64 1.81
C ASP A 47 -8.17 -5.43 0.49
N PRO A 48 -8.73 -6.69 0.52
CA PRO A 48 -8.98 -7.49 -0.69
C PRO A 48 -9.90 -6.80 -1.71
N ALA A 49 -10.86 -6.01 -1.27
CA ALA A 49 -11.73 -5.27 -2.18
C ALA A 49 -10.99 -4.12 -2.87
N ARG A 50 -10.04 -3.47 -2.18
CA ARG A 50 -9.15 -2.48 -2.81
C ARG A 50 -8.21 -3.15 -3.83
N ALA A 51 -7.74 -4.37 -3.57
CA ALA A 51 -6.96 -5.11 -4.56
C ALA A 51 -7.75 -5.35 -5.86
N GLU A 52 -9.05 -5.67 -5.76
CA GLU A 52 -9.92 -5.80 -6.92
C GLU A 52 -10.15 -4.46 -7.64
N ARG A 53 -10.40 -3.37 -6.89
CA ARG A 53 -10.54 -2.03 -7.47
C ARG A 53 -9.26 -1.59 -8.20
N ALA A 54 -8.08 -1.82 -7.60
CA ALA A 54 -6.79 -1.52 -8.21
C ALA A 54 -6.55 -2.35 -9.48
N ALA A 55 -6.85 -3.65 -9.45
CA ALA A 55 -6.75 -4.51 -10.62
C ALA A 55 -7.62 -4.02 -11.78
N GLY A 56 -8.74 -3.35 -11.51
CA GLY A 56 -9.62 -2.77 -12.53
C GLY A 56 -8.96 -1.68 -13.41
N TYR A 57 -7.80 -1.15 -13.02
CA TYR A 57 -7.01 -0.22 -13.83
C TYR A 57 -5.95 -0.90 -14.71
N LEU A 58 -5.69 -2.19 -14.48
CA LEU A 58 -4.71 -2.95 -15.25
C LEU A 58 -5.34 -3.50 -16.55
N LYS A 59 -4.58 -3.44 -17.62
CA LYS A 59 -4.94 -4.13 -18.86
C LYS A 59 -4.75 -5.64 -18.66
N ASP A 60 -5.68 -6.44 -19.20
CA ASP A 60 -5.66 -7.91 -19.15
C ASP A 60 -5.55 -8.46 -17.70
N ALA A 61 -6.25 -7.78 -16.77
CA ALA A 61 -6.26 -8.17 -15.36
C ALA A 61 -6.87 -9.56 -15.16
N LYS A 62 -6.16 -10.41 -14.41
CA LYS A 62 -6.60 -11.77 -14.05
C LYS A 62 -6.50 -11.98 -12.55
N LEU A 63 -7.53 -12.56 -11.93
CA LEU A 63 -7.45 -13.08 -10.58
C LEU A 63 -6.51 -14.29 -10.58
N LEU A 64 -5.49 -14.28 -9.73
CA LEU A 64 -4.56 -15.39 -9.59
C LEU A 64 -4.96 -16.33 -8.46
N THR A 65 -5.22 -15.76 -7.27
CA THR A 65 -5.61 -16.54 -6.09
C THR A 65 -6.30 -15.66 -5.05
N PHE A 66 -7.05 -16.28 -4.16
CA PHE A 66 -7.56 -15.67 -2.95
C PHE A 66 -7.46 -16.68 -1.82
N ASN A 67 -6.51 -16.48 -0.92
CA ASN A 67 -6.30 -17.31 0.25
C ASN A 67 -6.14 -16.44 1.48
N ARG A 68 -6.94 -16.67 2.53
CA ARG A 68 -6.99 -15.81 3.72
C ARG A 68 -7.25 -14.36 3.34
N GLU A 69 -6.40 -13.43 3.78
CA GLU A 69 -6.42 -12.01 3.43
C GLU A 69 -5.71 -11.68 2.10
N TYR A 70 -5.00 -12.63 1.51
CA TYR A 70 -4.20 -12.44 0.29
C TYR A 70 -5.02 -12.71 -0.97
N LYS A 71 -5.55 -11.65 -1.58
CA LYS A 71 -6.24 -11.68 -2.87
C LYS A 71 -5.35 -11.07 -3.93
N SER A 72 -4.97 -11.85 -4.94
CA SER A 72 -3.93 -11.48 -5.91
C SER A 72 -4.45 -11.40 -7.32
N TYR A 73 -4.04 -10.36 -8.04
CA TYR A 73 -4.28 -10.15 -9.46
C TYR A 73 -2.98 -9.86 -10.18
N SER A 74 -2.87 -10.32 -11.43
CA SER A 74 -1.84 -9.86 -12.36
C SER A 74 -2.47 -9.10 -13.52
N GLY A 75 -1.71 -8.19 -14.11
CA GLY A 75 -2.12 -7.45 -15.30
C GLY A 75 -0.99 -6.56 -15.79
N PHE A 76 -1.28 -5.67 -16.73
CA PHE A 76 -0.28 -4.78 -17.30
C PHE A 76 -0.64 -3.32 -17.07
N TRP A 77 0.34 -2.54 -16.64
CA TRP A 77 0.31 -1.08 -16.61
C TRP A 77 1.35 -0.54 -17.59
N ASN A 78 0.90 0.19 -18.62
CA ASN A 78 1.78 0.69 -19.69
C ASN A 78 2.69 -0.38 -20.31
N GLY A 79 2.19 -1.61 -20.45
CA GLY A 79 2.94 -2.75 -20.99
C GLY A 79 3.88 -3.47 -20.01
N VAL A 80 3.99 -2.97 -18.79
CA VAL A 80 4.80 -3.59 -17.72
C VAL A 80 3.91 -4.50 -16.87
N PRO A 81 4.30 -5.79 -16.63
CA PRO A 81 3.53 -6.68 -15.78
C PRO A 81 3.60 -6.22 -14.30
N VAL A 82 2.45 -6.15 -13.64
CA VAL A 82 2.30 -5.75 -12.24
C VAL A 82 1.42 -6.76 -11.51
N LEU A 83 1.82 -7.08 -10.30
CA LEU A 83 1.02 -7.82 -9.31
C LEU A 83 0.28 -6.81 -8.43
N VAL A 84 -1.00 -7.04 -8.18
CA VAL A 84 -1.74 -6.39 -7.10
C VAL A 84 -2.13 -7.47 -6.10
N MET A 85 -1.78 -7.30 -4.84
CA MET A 85 -2.11 -8.30 -3.82
C MET A 85 -2.47 -7.62 -2.49
N SER A 86 -3.62 -8.00 -1.91
CA SER A 86 -3.94 -7.56 -0.55
C SER A 86 -3.06 -8.25 0.48
N THR A 87 -2.80 -7.55 1.58
CA THR A 87 -1.90 -8.00 2.65
C THR A 87 -2.60 -8.15 4.01
N GLY A 88 -3.90 -7.86 4.07
CA GLY A 88 -4.62 -7.81 5.34
C GLY A 88 -4.22 -6.61 6.20
N MET A 89 -4.46 -6.71 7.50
CA MET A 89 -4.16 -5.67 8.48
C MET A 89 -3.04 -6.13 9.41
N GLY A 90 -2.12 -5.19 9.70
CA GLY A 90 -1.08 -5.35 10.71
C GLY A 90 0.25 -5.89 10.20
N GLY A 91 1.28 -5.64 10.99
CA GLY A 91 2.66 -5.98 10.69
C GLY A 91 2.90 -7.47 10.39
N PRO A 92 2.36 -8.43 11.15
CA PRO A 92 2.60 -9.87 10.91
C PRO A 92 2.15 -10.34 9.52
N SER A 93 0.95 -9.92 9.08
CA SER A 93 0.45 -10.28 7.76
C SER A 93 1.26 -9.63 6.64
N MET A 94 1.64 -8.35 6.79
CA MET A 94 2.54 -7.66 5.87
C MET A 94 3.90 -8.35 5.77
N ALA A 95 4.49 -8.77 6.89
CA ALA A 95 5.79 -9.44 6.89
C ALA A 95 5.76 -10.79 6.16
N ILE A 96 4.72 -11.59 6.36
CA ILE A 96 4.51 -12.85 5.60
C ILE A 96 4.41 -12.55 4.10
N ALA A 97 3.64 -11.55 3.71
CA ALA A 97 3.52 -11.14 2.31
C ALA A 97 4.88 -10.78 1.70
N VAL A 98 5.67 -9.93 2.36
CA VAL A 98 6.98 -9.49 1.88
C VAL A 98 7.95 -10.66 1.73
N GLU A 99 8.00 -11.56 2.71
CA GLU A 99 8.84 -12.76 2.68
C GLU A 99 8.52 -13.65 1.47
N GLU A 100 7.26 -13.92 1.24
CA GLU A 100 6.85 -14.80 0.15
C GLU A 100 6.93 -14.13 -1.22
N LEU A 101 6.61 -12.83 -1.31
CA LEU A 101 6.77 -12.05 -2.54
C LEU A 101 8.23 -11.97 -3.01
N GLN A 102 9.17 -11.79 -2.06
CA GLN A 102 10.58 -11.78 -2.39
C GLN A 102 11.05 -13.11 -2.98
N LYS A 103 10.59 -14.23 -2.42
CA LYS A 103 10.93 -15.58 -2.91
C LYS A 103 10.44 -15.84 -4.33
N ILE A 104 9.33 -15.28 -4.74
CA ILE A 104 8.79 -15.41 -6.12
C ILE A 104 9.33 -14.33 -7.08
N GLY A 105 10.31 -13.52 -6.64
CA GLY A 105 11.06 -12.61 -7.50
C GLY A 105 10.50 -11.17 -7.57
N VAL A 106 9.64 -10.74 -6.65
CA VAL A 106 9.25 -9.33 -6.54
C VAL A 106 10.43 -8.50 -6.03
N GLU A 107 10.80 -7.47 -6.79
CA GLU A 107 11.95 -6.61 -6.52
C GLU A 107 11.57 -5.24 -5.95
N ALA A 108 10.36 -4.78 -6.25
CA ALA A 108 9.85 -3.52 -5.74
C ALA A 108 8.37 -3.61 -5.43
N ALA A 109 7.97 -3.02 -4.29
CA ALA A 109 6.59 -2.99 -3.85
C ALA A 109 6.19 -1.61 -3.32
N VAL A 110 4.99 -1.16 -3.69
CA VAL A 110 4.37 0.04 -3.13
C VAL A 110 3.13 -0.38 -2.34
N ARG A 111 3.14 -0.10 -1.04
CA ARG A 111 1.94 -0.18 -0.23
C ARG A 111 1.02 0.98 -0.57
N ILE A 112 -0.26 0.67 -0.73
CA ILE A 112 -1.36 1.64 -0.78
C ILE A 112 -2.29 1.36 0.39
N GLY A 113 -2.48 2.33 1.27
CA GLY A 113 -3.16 2.09 2.53
C GLY A 113 -3.97 3.27 3.04
N SER A 114 -4.81 3.00 4.04
CA SER A 114 -5.53 4.04 4.78
C SER A 114 -4.72 4.50 5.99
N CYS A 115 -4.83 5.78 6.36
CA CYS A 115 -4.24 6.30 7.59
C CYS A 115 -5.14 7.32 8.29
N GLY A 116 -4.90 7.52 9.58
CA GLY A 116 -5.39 8.67 10.33
C GLY A 116 -4.36 9.80 10.31
N ALA A 117 -4.79 11.03 10.03
CA ALA A 117 -3.94 12.21 10.11
C ALA A 117 -3.60 12.54 11.57
N LEU A 118 -2.36 12.97 11.82
CA LEU A 118 -1.91 13.51 13.10
C LEU A 118 -1.67 15.03 13.07
N GLN A 119 -1.66 15.63 11.88
CA GLN A 119 -1.46 17.07 11.69
C GLN A 119 -2.72 17.71 11.10
N PRO A 120 -3.07 18.94 11.49
CA PRO A 120 -4.29 19.61 11.02
C PRO A 120 -4.25 20.01 9.53
N GLU A 121 -3.08 20.17 8.94
CA GLU A 121 -2.90 20.45 7.51
C GLU A 121 -3.05 19.22 6.62
N VAL A 122 -2.95 18.02 7.17
CA VAL A 122 -3.15 16.74 6.49
C VAL A 122 -4.64 16.39 6.52
N ARG A 123 -5.31 16.51 5.38
CA ARG A 123 -6.78 16.45 5.28
C ARG A 123 -7.25 15.13 4.72
N VAL A 124 -8.51 14.78 4.98
CA VAL A 124 -9.17 13.61 4.38
C VAL A 124 -9.09 13.71 2.85
N GLY A 125 -8.66 12.61 2.22
CA GLY A 125 -8.43 12.51 0.77
C GLY A 125 -7.03 12.96 0.32
N ASP A 126 -6.21 13.60 1.19
CA ASP A 126 -4.80 13.83 0.90
C ASP A 126 -4.01 12.51 0.92
N LEU A 127 -2.90 12.46 0.19
CA LEU A 127 -1.96 11.35 0.28
C LEU A 127 -0.80 11.68 1.22
N VAL A 128 -0.36 10.70 2.01
CA VAL A 128 0.88 10.78 2.77
C VAL A 128 1.87 9.77 2.17
N MET A 129 2.95 10.27 1.60
CA MET A 129 4.08 9.48 1.13
C MET A 129 5.07 9.33 2.28
N VAL A 130 5.23 8.12 2.74
CA VAL A 130 5.99 7.86 3.96
C VAL A 130 7.47 7.74 3.62
N GLU A 131 8.28 8.69 4.08
CA GLU A 131 9.75 8.63 3.96
C GLU A 131 10.38 7.72 5.03
N ALA A 132 9.80 7.75 6.25
CA ALA A 132 10.22 6.93 7.38
C ALA A 132 9.03 6.58 8.25
N ALA A 133 9.10 5.43 8.93
CA ALA A 133 8.06 5.00 9.87
C ALA A 133 8.59 4.85 11.30
N VAL A 134 7.82 5.37 12.26
CA VAL A 134 8.01 5.07 13.67
C VAL A 134 7.62 3.61 13.88
N ARG A 135 8.53 2.82 14.44
CA ARG A 135 8.38 1.38 14.71
C ARG A 135 7.73 1.17 16.08
N ASP A 136 6.43 1.50 16.18
CA ASP A 136 5.65 1.32 17.41
C ASP A 136 4.74 0.07 17.30
N GLU A 137 5.32 -0.99 16.71
CA GLU A 137 4.70 -2.30 16.47
C GLU A 137 5.72 -3.42 16.77
N GLY A 138 5.23 -4.63 17.00
CA GLY A 138 6.06 -5.76 17.42
C GLY A 138 6.75 -6.53 16.30
N THR A 139 6.21 -6.51 15.08
CA THR A 139 6.68 -7.37 13.98
C THR A 139 8.09 -7.02 13.55
N SER A 140 8.36 -5.76 13.25
CA SER A 140 9.69 -5.34 12.79
C SER A 140 10.77 -5.54 13.86
N LEU A 141 10.40 -5.55 15.15
CA LEU A 141 11.34 -5.85 16.26
C LEU A 141 11.81 -7.30 16.21
N GLY A 142 11.00 -8.22 15.72
CA GLY A 142 11.40 -9.62 15.49
C GLY A 142 12.47 -9.79 14.39
N TYR A 143 12.58 -8.81 13.47
CA TYR A 143 13.54 -8.85 12.37
C TYR A 143 14.82 -8.06 12.64
N ALA A 144 14.73 -6.95 13.36
CA ALA A 144 15.88 -6.08 13.65
C ALA A 144 15.67 -5.28 14.94
N PRO A 145 16.75 -4.92 15.68
CA PRO A 145 16.63 -4.11 16.89
C PRO A 145 15.97 -2.76 16.61
N LEU A 146 15.39 -2.11 17.62
CA LEU A 146 14.65 -0.83 17.46
C LEU A 146 15.52 0.28 16.83
N SER A 147 16.82 0.23 17.01
CA SER A 147 17.77 1.17 16.40
C SER A 147 17.91 1.03 14.88
N TYR A 148 17.43 -0.06 14.28
CA TYR A 148 17.41 -0.21 12.82
C TYR A 148 16.28 0.65 12.23
N PRO A 149 16.57 1.56 11.28
CA PRO A 149 15.57 2.50 10.77
C PRO A 149 14.57 1.82 9.82
N ALA A 150 13.29 2.19 9.92
CA ALA A 150 12.27 1.87 8.93
C ALA A 150 12.17 3.03 7.94
N VAL A 151 12.79 2.90 6.75
CA VAL A 151 12.85 3.95 5.73
C VAL A 151 12.47 3.43 4.36
N ALA A 152 11.81 4.27 3.58
CA ALA A 152 11.47 3.99 2.19
C ALA A 152 12.73 3.83 1.32
N ASP A 153 12.59 3.16 0.18
CA ASP A 153 13.58 3.29 -0.89
C ASP A 153 13.49 4.68 -1.49
N HIS A 154 14.61 5.41 -1.44
CA HIS A 154 14.66 6.81 -1.86
C HIS A 154 14.21 7.00 -3.32
N ARG A 155 14.67 6.14 -4.25
CA ARG A 155 14.34 6.26 -5.67
C ARG A 155 12.85 5.99 -5.92
N LEU A 156 12.32 4.97 -5.25
CA LEU A 156 10.90 4.63 -5.37
C LEU A 156 10.00 5.71 -4.76
N LEU A 157 10.40 6.30 -3.61
CA LEU A 157 9.70 7.43 -3.01
C LEU A 157 9.69 8.64 -3.94
N THR A 158 10.83 8.99 -4.55
CA THR A 158 10.92 10.07 -5.55
C THR A 158 10.01 9.81 -6.74
N ALA A 159 9.97 8.56 -7.24
CA ALA A 159 9.05 8.20 -8.34
C ALA A 159 7.58 8.36 -7.93
N CYS A 160 7.21 8.04 -6.68
CA CYS A 160 5.86 8.28 -6.15
C CYS A 160 5.55 9.79 -6.12
N GLU A 161 6.49 10.62 -5.64
CA GLU A 161 6.33 12.07 -5.59
C GLU A 161 6.10 12.68 -6.99
N GLU A 162 6.92 12.30 -7.95
CA GLU A 162 6.79 12.79 -9.33
C GLU A 162 5.47 12.35 -9.96
N SER A 163 5.07 11.10 -9.75
CA SER A 163 3.81 10.56 -10.27
C SER A 163 2.58 11.27 -9.66
N ALA A 164 2.62 11.60 -8.38
CA ALA A 164 1.56 12.36 -7.72
C ALA A 164 1.47 13.80 -8.22
N LYS A 165 2.60 14.46 -8.45
CA LYS A 165 2.65 15.80 -9.08
C LYS A 165 2.01 15.78 -10.46
N GLU A 166 2.30 14.77 -11.27
CA GLU A 166 1.71 14.60 -12.60
C GLU A 166 0.22 14.33 -12.54
N ALA A 167 -0.24 13.55 -11.55
CA ALA A 167 -1.65 13.29 -11.29
C ALA A 167 -2.41 14.53 -10.76
N GLY A 168 -1.69 15.55 -10.27
CA GLY A 168 -2.26 16.77 -9.72
C GLY A 168 -2.99 16.55 -8.39
N CYS A 169 -2.68 15.47 -7.66
CA CYS A 169 -3.25 15.22 -6.36
C CYS A 169 -2.50 15.98 -5.25
N ARG A 170 -3.19 16.22 -4.13
CA ARG A 170 -2.58 16.82 -2.96
C ARG A 170 -1.90 15.73 -2.14
N PHE A 171 -0.63 15.97 -1.77
CA PHE A 171 0.14 15.02 -0.97
C PHE A 171 1.09 15.72 -0.01
N HIS A 172 1.53 14.97 0.99
CA HIS A 172 2.54 15.32 1.97
C HIS A 172 3.63 14.24 1.97
N ILE A 173 4.87 14.62 2.27
CA ILE A 173 5.97 13.69 2.46
C ILE A 173 6.45 13.83 3.89
N GLY A 174 6.61 12.71 4.60
CA GLY A 174 7.11 12.75 5.96
C GLY A 174 6.95 11.43 6.70
N ILE A 175 6.99 11.52 8.03
CA ILE A 175 7.01 10.36 8.92
C ILE A 175 5.58 9.90 9.22
N ALA A 176 5.35 8.58 9.13
CA ALA A 176 4.17 7.94 9.69
C ALA A 176 4.52 7.09 10.92
N ARG A 177 3.54 6.81 11.77
CA ARG A 177 3.68 5.86 12.89
C ARG A 177 2.94 4.57 12.54
N SER A 178 3.65 3.43 12.59
CA SER A 178 2.98 2.12 12.51
C SER A 178 2.83 1.51 13.90
N HIS A 179 1.63 1.00 14.22
CA HIS A 179 1.31 0.43 15.53
C HIS A 179 0.35 -0.75 15.42
N ASP A 180 0.27 -1.59 16.46
CA ASP A 180 -0.52 -2.82 16.45
C ASP A 180 -1.95 -2.67 17.01
N CYS A 181 -2.25 -1.59 17.74
CA CYS A 181 -3.48 -1.48 18.52
C CYS A 181 -4.29 -0.24 18.15
N LEU A 182 -5.27 -0.39 17.22
CA LEU A 182 -6.12 0.71 16.75
C LEU A 182 -7.06 1.26 17.85
N TYR A 183 -7.57 0.41 18.71
CA TYR A 183 -8.59 0.75 19.72
C TYR A 183 -8.05 0.86 21.15
N ARG A 184 -6.76 1.23 21.31
CA ARG A 184 -6.20 1.53 22.64
C ARG A 184 -6.85 2.76 23.27
N ASP A 185 -7.16 2.68 24.55
CA ASP A 185 -7.80 3.78 25.30
C ASP A 185 -6.94 5.05 25.37
N ASP A 186 -5.60 4.89 25.39
CA ASP A 186 -4.62 5.97 25.45
C ASP A 186 -4.13 6.48 24.07
N ASN A 187 -4.66 5.93 22.96
CA ASN A 187 -4.28 6.40 21.62
C ASN A 187 -4.43 7.91 21.43
N PRO A 188 -5.46 8.61 21.94
CA PRO A 188 -5.55 10.07 21.80
C PRO A 188 -4.34 10.82 22.35
N VAL A 189 -3.81 10.39 23.50
CA VAL A 189 -2.61 10.97 24.13
C VAL A 189 -1.36 10.65 23.30
N ILE A 190 -1.22 9.40 22.87
CA ILE A 190 -0.09 8.94 22.05
C ILE A 190 -0.06 9.67 20.71
N TYR A 191 -1.20 9.85 20.04
CA TYR A 191 -1.28 10.60 18.78
C TYR A 191 -0.86 12.06 18.97
N GLU A 192 -1.28 12.71 20.04
CA GLU A 192 -0.84 14.09 20.36
C GLU A 192 0.67 14.19 20.59
N GLU A 193 1.27 13.21 21.27
CA GLU A 193 2.71 13.15 21.49
C GLU A 193 3.50 12.97 20.18
N TRP A 194 3.04 12.12 19.28
CA TRP A 194 3.67 11.96 17.98
C TRP A 194 3.44 13.15 17.06
N ALA A 195 2.26 13.76 17.12
CA ALA A 195 1.98 15.00 16.39
C ALA A 195 2.94 16.13 16.79
N LYS A 196 3.23 16.31 18.09
CA LYS A 196 4.23 17.28 18.60
C LYS A 196 5.65 17.00 18.08
N LYS A 197 5.95 15.78 17.65
CA LYS A 197 7.22 15.38 17.05
C LYS A 197 7.23 15.47 15.51
N GLY A 198 6.18 16.01 14.90
CA GLY A 198 6.08 16.20 13.45
C GLY A 198 5.67 14.95 12.67
N VAL A 199 5.16 13.91 13.33
CA VAL A 199 4.60 12.74 12.62
C VAL A 199 3.30 13.14 11.93
N LEU A 200 3.15 12.79 10.65
CA LEU A 200 2.05 13.24 9.82
C LEU A 200 0.80 12.37 9.93
N ALA A 201 1.00 11.06 10.03
CA ALA A 201 -0.08 10.08 9.96
C ALA A 201 0.23 8.82 10.77
N SER A 202 -0.79 7.99 10.96
CA SER A 202 -0.67 6.68 11.64
C SER A 202 -1.31 5.58 10.81
N ASP A 203 -0.58 4.45 10.66
CA ASP A 203 -1.01 3.21 10.01
C ASP A 203 -0.64 1.98 10.85
N MET A 204 -0.68 0.79 10.27
CA MET A 204 -0.37 -0.45 11.00
C MET A 204 0.66 -1.35 10.29
N GLU A 205 1.19 -0.98 9.11
CA GLU A 205 2.00 -1.92 8.28
C GLU A 205 3.29 -1.33 7.70
N THR A 206 3.39 -0.02 7.56
CA THR A 206 4.50 0.62 6.83
C THR A 206 5.87 0.31 7.46
N ALA A 207 5.97 0.29 8.79
CA ALA A 207 7.24 -0.03 9.46
C ALA A 207 7.69 -1.46 9.17
N ALA A 208 6.79 -2.43 9.24
CA ALA A 208 7.07 -3.83 8.91
C ALA A 208 7.49 -3.97 7.43
N LEU A 209 6.76 -3.33 6.49
CA LEU A 209 7.12 -3.32 5.07
C LEU A 209 8.54 -2.79 4.84
N PHE A 210 8.89 -1.66 5.44
CA PHE A 210 10.19 -1.03 5.22
C PHE A 210 11.34 -1.84 5.80
N VAL A 211 11.18 -2.36 7.01
CA VAL A 211 12.23 -3.15 7.67
C VAL A 211 12.42 -4.50 6.97
N VAL A 212 11.35 -5.27 6.79
CA VAL A 212 11.45 -6.60 6.18
C VAL A 212 11.86 -6.50 4.72
N GLY A 213 11.26 -5.58 3.96
CA GLY A 213 11.61 -5.34 2.57
C GLY A 213 13.09 -5.01 2.39
N ARG A 214 13.62 -4.09 3.21
CA ARG A 214 15.05 -3.72 3.17
C ARG A 214 15.97 -4.91 3.49
N ILE A 215 15.66 -5.70 4.51
CA ILE A 215 16.44 -6.89 4.89
C ILE A 215 16.42 -7.93 3.77
N ARG A 216 15.33 -8.04 3.02
CA ARG A 216 15.18 -8.97 1.89
C ARG A 216 15.63 -8.41 0.53
N GLY A 217 16.19 -7.19 0.51
CA GLY A 217 16.68 -6.56 -0.72
C GLY A 217 15.59 -6.06 -1.66
N MET A 218 14.34 -5.98 -1.17
CA MET A 218 13.19 -5.42 -1.91
C MET A 218 13.15 -3.90 -1.72
N ARG A 219 12.97 -3.15 -2.81
CA ARG A 219 12.70 -1.72 -2.76
C ARG A 219 11.25 -1.48 -2.36
N THR A 220 11.01 -0.68 -1.33
CA THR A 220 9.66 -0.46 -0.81
C THR A 220 9.34 1.01 -0.62
N ALA A 221 8.10 1.38 -0.90
CA ALA A 221 7.51 2.67 -0.59
C ALA A 221 6.09 2.48 -0.03
N SER A 222 5.55 3.51 0.61
CA SER A 222 4.20 3.50 1.16
C SER A 222 3.52 4.82 0.85
N ILE A 223 2.34 4.74 0.24
CA ILE A 223 1.42 5.84 -0.03
C ILE A 223 0.16 5.58 0.78
N LEU A 224 -0.20 6.52 1.63
CA LEU A 224 -1.35 6.37 2.53
C LEU A 224 -2.42 7.41 2.20
N ASN A 225 -3.64 6.95 1.93
CA ASN A 225 -4.81 7.81 1.79
C ASN A 225 -5.35 8.19 3.17
N VAL A 226 -5.50 9.46 3.43
CA VAL A 226 -6.05 9.97 4.70
C VAL A 226 -7.56 9.73 4.75
N VAL A 227 -8.00 8.86 5.64
CA VAL A 227 -9.42 8.52 5.84
C VAL A 227 -9.99 9.07 7.15
N ALA A 228 -9.14 9.50 8.07
CA ALA A 228 -9.54 10.10 9.34
C ALA A 228 -8.76 11.39 9.60
N ALA A 229 -9.46 12.46 9.93
CA ALA A 229 -8.85 13.74 10.32
C ALA A 229 -8.22 13.65 11.72
N CYS A 230 -7.22 14.53 12.00
CA CYS A 230 -6.49 14.56 13.28
C CYS A 230 -7.38 14.89 14.51
N LYS A 231 -8.57 15.45 14.30
CA LYS A 231 -9.58 15.71 15.32
C LYS A 231 -10.88 15.06 14.88
N GLY A 232 -11.29 13.99 15.54
CA GLY A 232 -12.54 13.30 15.24
C GLY A 232 -12.61 11.91 15.86
N ASN A 233 -13.76 11.28 15.77
CA ASN A 233 -13.96 9.89 16.18
C ASN A 233 -13.41 8.95 15.09
N VAL A 234 -12.36 8.22 15.40
CA VAL A 234 -11.71 7.30 14.46
C VAL A 234 -12.68 6.26 13.90
N ALA A 235 -13.55 5.67 14.76
CA ALA A 235 -14.50 4.66 14.32
C ALA A 235 -15.56 5.23 13.36
N GLU A 236 -16.04 6.46 13.59
CA GLU A 236 -16.99 7.16 12.72
C GLU A 236 -16.35 7.48 11.35
N ASN A 237 -15.10 7.95 11.35
CA ASN A 237 -14.38 8.27 10.11
C ASN A 237 -14.09 7.01 9.28
N ILE A 238 -13.74 5.89 9.90
CA ILE A 238 -13.59 4.59 9.23
C ILE A 238 -14.93 4.14 8.64
N GLY A 239 -16.04 4.32 9.35
CA GLY A 239 -17.40 4.02 8.86
C GLY A 239 -17.72 4.80 7.59
N ARG A 240 -17.50 6.12 7.58
CA ARG A 240 -17.70 6.97 6.40
C ARG A 240 -16.83 6.54 5.19
N TYR A 241 -15.61 6.13 5.43
CA TYR A 241 -14.75 5.58 4.37
C TYR A 241 -15.33 4.29 3.77
N VAL A 242 -15.81 3.37 4.61
CA VAL A 242 -16.45 2.13 4.15
C VAL A 242 -17.73 2.43 3.35
N ASP A 243 -18.48 3.48 3.73
CA ASP A 243 -19.68 3.96 3.04
C ASP A 243 -19.39 4.74 1.74
N GLY A 244 -18.10 4.90 1.35
CA GLY A 244 -17.70 5.47 0.06
C GLY A 244 -17.75 7.00 0.00
N GLU A 245 -17.34 7.69 1.06
CA GLU A 245 -17.21 9.15 1.05
C GLU A 245 -16.35 9.62 -0.15
N THR A 246 -16.83 10.62 -0.88
CA THR A 246 -16.26 11.04 -2.18
C THR A 246 -14.78 11.42 -2.10
N LEU A 247 -14.34 12.11 -1.03
CA LEU A 247 -12.94 12.53 -0.89
C LEU A 247 -12.00 11.34 -0.65
N THR A 248 -12.41 10.38 0.17
CA THR A 248 -11.63 9.18 0.45
C THR A 248 -11.55 8.25 -0.75
N ALA A 249 -12.64 8.16 -1.53
CA ALA A 249 -12.66 7.39 -2.77
C ALA A 249 -11.75 8.00 -3.84
N GLN A 250 -11.71 9.33 -3.94
CA GLN A 250 -10.80 10.04 -4.83
C GLN A 250 -9.33 9.87 -4.38
N GLY A 251 -9.06 9.95 -3.09
CA GLY A 251 -7.73 9.68 -2.53
C GLY A 251 -7.27 8.24 -2.81
N GLU A 252 -8.17 7.25 -2.71
CA GLU A 252 -7.87 5.86 -3.10
C GLU A 252 -7.55 5.74 -4.59
N GLU A 253 -8.27 6.43 -5.47
CA GLU A 253 -7.96 6.42 -6.90
C GLU A 253 -6.55 7.01 -7.15
N TYR A 254 -6.22 8.12 -6.51
CA TYR A 254 -4.90 8.75 -6.65
C TYR A 254 -3.77 7.87 -6.11
N GLU A 255 -3.93 7.21 -4.96
CA GLU A 255 -2.88 6.32 -4.43
C GLU A 255 -2.63 5.13 -5.36
N ILE A 256 -3.69 4.54 -5.95
CA ILE A 256 -3.59 3.43 -6.91
C ILE A 256 -2.82 3.86 -8.17
N LEU A 257 -3.25 4.95 -8.79
CA LEU A 257 -2.64 5.44 -10.03
C LEU A 257 -1.18 5.87 -9.82
N THR A 258 -0.91 6.54 -8.70
CA THR A 258 0.44 6.96 -8.31
C THR A 258 1.36 5.76 -8.11
N ALA A 259 0.88 4.70 -7.43
CA ALA A 259 1.66 3.49 -7.20
C ALA A 259 2.01 2.76 -8.50
N PHE A 260 1.06 2.61 -9.42
CA PHE A 260 1.33 2.00 -10.72
C PHE A 260 2.32 2.82 -11.55
N ALA A 261 2.13 4.14 -11.62
CA ALA A 261 3.01 5.01 -12.37
C ALA A 261 4.44 4.99 -11.81
N ALA A 262 4.60 5.05 -10.49
CA ALA A 262 5.90 5.04 -9.82
C ALA A 262 6.67 3.73 -10.04
N LEU A 263 6.00 2.57 -9.91
CA LEU A 263 6.63 1.25 -10.09
C LEU A 263 7.07 1.00 -11.53
N THR A 264 6.39 1.57 -12.51
CA THR A 264 6.64 1.30 -13.94
C THR A 264 7.40 2.43 -14.64
N ARG A 265 7.78 3.48 -13.89
CA ARG A 265 8.63 4.56 -14.38
C ARG A 265 10.05 4.03 -14.61
N GLN A 266 10.53 4.11 -15.86
CA GLN A 266 11.90 3.70 -16.26
C GLN A 266 12.83 4.90 -16.29
#